data_e2116de22d7949e717f16163d23adeb0
#
_entry.id   e2116de22d7949e717f16163d23adeb0
#
_cell.length_a   1.000
_cell.length_b   1.000
_cell.length_c   1.000
_cell.angle_alpha   90.00
_cell.angle_beta   90.00
_cell.angle_gamma   90.00
#
_symmetry.space_group_name_H-M   'P 1'
#
loop_
_entity.id
_entity.type
_entity.pdbx_description
1 polymer ?
#
loop_
_entity_poly.entity_id
_entity_poly.type
_entity_poly.pdbx_seq_one_letter_code
_entity_poly.pdbx_strand_id
1 'polypeptide(L)'
;PDSASILDSFRNSDGTPTVCENVWISAIDTEKLEDEKYGKLTVGYGASGPSTKIGPEFAFGIYVQKYVNKPVLLIKTSWGGKSLHTDFRPPSAGPYKFNEKQLKKLRSQGKDIRQIQTDQRQKTGKYYHLMMKQIEKVLKNIKRIYPAYDIVSGYELSGFIWFQGWNDMVDQSTYPDRGKPGGYDEYTNALTHFIRDIRRDLQTPNLPFIIGVMGVGGPIAEYGPNQKRYADIHREFRQSMSAPALVPEFRGNVQAVLTEKYWDSQLAELSLRMNKVKENLRSLRKEKKLTPEEQEGILENYKANEFTPEEIHILETGVSNAAYH
;
A
#
# COMPACT_ATOMS: atom_id res chain seq x y z
N PRO A 1 15.56 15.49 0.02
CA PRO A 1 16.29 15.01 1.19
C PRO A 1 16.79 13.61 0.86
N ASP A 2 18.07 13.37 1.09
CA ASP A 2 18.65 12.06 0.92
C ASP A 2 17.99 11.07 1.91
N SER A 3 18.04 9.78 1.60
CA SER A 3 17.42 8.73 2.40
C SER A 3 17.95 8.69 3.85
N ALA A 4 19.18 9.10 4.09
CA ALA A 4 19.79 9.19 5.40
C ALA A 4 19.07 10.22 6.30
N SER A 5 18.77 11.42 5.78
CA SER A 5 18.08 12.47 6.56
C SER A 5 16.62 12.11 6.92
N ILE A 6 15.99 11.24 6.16
CA ILE A 6 14.65 10.71 6.49
C ILE A 6 14.74 9.71 7.64
N LEU A 7 15.75 8.84 7.62
CA LEU A 7 15.95 7.83 8.66
C LEU A 7 16.19 8.47 10.04
N ASP A 8 16.92 9.59 10.09
CA ASP A 8 17.18 10.35 11.31
C ASP A 8 15.91 10.87 11.96
N SER A 9 14.87 11.19 11.16
CA SER A 9 13.57 11.59 11.71
C SER A 9 12.77 10.43 12.33
N PHE A 10 13.15 9.18 12.05
CA PHE A 10 12.51 7.97 12.56
C PHE A 10 13.15 7.41 13.83
N ARG A 11 14.28 7.97 14.25
CA ARG A 11 15.05 7.56 15.42
C ARG A 11 15.36 8.73 16.33
N ASN A 12 15.41 8.46 17.61
CA ASN A 12 15.95 9.36 18.62
C ASN A 12 17.48 9.36 18.57
N SER A 13 18.12 10.31 19.25
CA SER A 13 19.58 10.41 19.35
C SER A 13 20.27 9.19 19.96
N ASP A 14 19.54 8.40 20.78
CA ASP A 14 19.99 7.14 21.37
C ASP A 14 19.78 5.92 20.46
N GLY A 15 19.29 6.13 19.21
CA GLY A 15 19.01 5.08 18.25
C GLY A 15 17.66 4.36 18.44
N THR A 16 16.90 4.69 19.48
CA THR A 16 15.55 4.13 19.67
C THR A 16 14.56 4.69 18.66
N PRO A 17 13.51 3.94 18.29
CA PRO A 17 12.49 4.45 17.39
C PRO A 17 11.77 5.69 17.96
N THR A 18 11.50 6.67 17.09
CA THR A 18 10.67 7.82 17.44
C THR A 18 9.27 7.36 17.86
N VAL A 19 8.74 7.95 18.94
CA VAL A 19 7.34 7.82 19.34
C VAL A 19 6.65 9.16 19.09
N CYS A 20 5.58 9.16 18.30
CA CYS A 20 4.82 10.38 18.05
C CYS A 20 4.01 10.77 19.28
N GLU A 21 4.28 11.95 19.84
CA GLU A 21 3.66 12.36 21.12
C GLU A 21 2.15 12.65 20.98
N ASN A 22 1.73 13.23 19.87
CA ASN A 22 0.35 13.64 19.61
C ASN A 22 -0.35 12.82 18.54
N VAL A 23 0.18 11.62 18.18
CA VAL A 23 -0.44 10.76 17.17
C VAL A 23 -0.66 9.37 17.74
N TRP A 24 -1.89 8.92 17.68
CA TRP A 24 -2.31 7.56 18.01
C TRP A 24 -2.72 6.81 16.77
N ILE A 25 -2.71 5.50 16.86
CA ILE A 25 -3.09 4.63 15.74
C ILE A 25 -3.89 3.43 16.22
N SER A 26 -4.86 3.05 15.42
CA SER A 26 -5.48 1.73 15.39
C SER A 26 -5.15 1.08 14.04
N ALA A 27 -4.57 -0.10 14.03
CA ALA A 27 -4.15 -0.79 12.83
C ALA A 27 -4.67 -2.23 12.80
N ILE A 28 -5.27 -2.62 11.69
CA ILE A 28 -5.68 -3.98 11.35
C ILE A 28 -4.86 -4.45 10.15
N ASP A 29 -4.25 -5.62 10.25
CA ASP A 29 -3.49 -6.26 9.17
C ASP A 29 -3.97 -7.70 8.86
N THR A 30 -5.05 -8.14 9.52
CA THR A 30 -5.66 -9.45 9.32
C THR A 30 -7.18 -9.31 9.06
N GLU A 31 -7.84 -10.40 8.66
CA GLU A 31 -9.31 -10.40 8.49
C GLU A 31 -10.07 -10.36 9.82
N LYS A 32 -9.39 -10.50 10.95
CA LYS A 32 -9.98 -10.50 12.28
C LYS A 32 -9.86 -9.11 12.91
N LEU A 33 -11.00 -8.49 13.20
CA LEU A 33 -11.04 -7.15 13.79
C LEU A 33 -10.52 -7.13 15.24
N GLU A 34 -10.51 -8.24 15.93
CA GLU A 34 -9.92 -8.42 17.25
C GLU A 34 -8.38 -8.43 17.24
N ASP A 35 -7.75 -8.74 16.12
CA ASP A 35 -6.29 -8.73 15.95
C ASP A 35 -5.76 -7.29 15.71
N GLU A 36 -6.43 -6.32 16.28
CA GLU A 36 -6.09 -4.90 16.21
C GLU A 36 -4.90 -4.56 17.10
N LYS A 37 -3.93 -3.85 16.53
CA LYS A 37 -2.87 -3.16 17.28
C LYS A 37 -3.24 -1.69 17.44
N TYR A 38 -3.03 -1.13 18.63
CA TYR A 38 -3.32 0.29 18.85
C TYR A 38 -2.45 0.89 19.95
N GLY A 39 -2.29 2.21 19.92
CA GLY A 39 -1.51 2.96 20.88
C GLY A 39 -0.93 4.25 20.29
N LYS A 40 0.10 4.80 20.92
CA LYS A 40 0.91 5.88 20.33
C LYS A 40 1.61 5.37 19.07
N LEU A 41 1.66 6.21 18.05
CA LEU A 41 2.29 5.85 16.79
C LEU A 41 3.81 5.79 16.92
N THR A 42 4.37 4.67 16.55
CA THR A 42 5.80 4.38 16.47
C THR A 42 6.04 3.28 15.43
N VAL A 43 7.18 2.61 15.43
CA VAL A 43 7.41 1.40 14.62
C VAL A 43 6.47 0.26 15.02
N GLY A 44 6.31 -0.75 14.15
CA GLY A 44 5.52 -1.96 14.44
C GLY A 44 4.09 -1.95 13.90
N TYR A 45 3.70 -0.88 13.23
CA TYR A 45 2.40 -0.77 12.53
C TYR A 45 2.51 -0.98 11.01
N GLY A 46 3.69 -1.38 10.50
CA GLY A 46 3.88 -1.78 9.12
C GLY A 46 3.17 -3.10 8.76
N ALA A 47 3.62 -3.76 7.70
CA ALA A 47 3.09 -5.08 7.33
C ALA A 47 3.35 -6.13 8.40
N SER A 48 2.54 -7.22 8.41
CA SER A 48 2.70 -8.37 9.32
C SER A 48 4.14 -8.87 9.38
N GLY A 49 4.60 -9.23 10.58
CA GLY A 49 5.94 -9.73 10.85
C GLY A 49 6.61 -9.06 12.04
N PRO A 50 7.94 -8.87 12.03
CA PRO A 50 8.67 -8.27 13.16
C PRO A 50 8.07 -6.92 13.58
N SER A 51 8.04 -6.66 14.88
CA SER A 51 7.49 -5.44 15.50
C SER A 51 8.22 -4.14 15.12
N THR A 52 9.26 -4.23 14.29
CA THR A 52 10.05 -3.09 13.81
C THR A 52 9.65 -2.58 12.44
N LYS A 53 8.72 -3.26 11.75
CA LYS A 53 8.27 -2.81 10.42
C LYS A 53 7.50 -1.50 10.50
N ILE A 54 7.76 -0.63 9.53
CA ILE A 54 7.07 0.65 9.34
C ILE A 54 6.26 0.63 8.05
N GLY A 55 5.26 1.48 7.96
CA GLY A 55 4.51 1.78 6.76
C GLY A 55 4.39 3.30 6.59
N PRO A 56 3.69 3.77 5.56
CA PRO A 56 3.53 5.21 5.27
C PRO A 56 2.89 5.99 6.43
N GLU A 57 2.10 5.34 7.28
CA GLU A 57 1.49 5.96 8.46
C GLU A 57 2.52 6.52 9.43
N PHE A 58 3.70 5.89 9.57
CA PHE A 58 4.72 6.36 10.51
C PHE A 58 5.33 7.69 10.06
N ALA A 59 5.75 7.78 8.80
CA ALA A 59 6.20 9.05 8.23
C ALA A 59 5.11 10.11 8.29
N PHE A 60 3.87 9.77 7.93
CA PHE A 60 2.73 10.69 8.03
C PHE A 60 2.58 11.25 9.45
N GLY A 61 2.62 10.40 10.48
CA GLY A 61 2.48 10.81 11.86
C GLY A 61 3.59 11.73 12.36
N ILE A 62 4.85 11.43 11.99
CA ILE A 62 6.01 12.28 12.33
C ILE A 62 5.85 13.69 11.73
N TYR A 63 5.35 13.78 10.50
CA TYR A 63 5.18 15.07 9.85
C TYR A 63 3.89 15.79 10.27
N VAL A 64 2.76 15.11 10.38
CA VAL A 64 1.49 15.76 10.70
C VAL A 64 1.49 16.44 12.06
N GLN A 65 2.14 15.85 13.07
CA GLN A 65 2.23 16.47 14.40
C GLN A 65 3.03 17.80 14.41
N LYS A 66 3.83 18.09 13.38
CA LYS A 66 4.52 19.37 13.23
C LYS A 66 3.61 20.50 12.76
N TYR A 67 2.47 20.16 12.15
CA TYR A 67 1.53 21.12 11.56
C TYR A 67 0.19 21.17 12.30
N VAL A 68 -0.18 20.09 12.98
CA VAL A 68 -1.46 19.97 13.68
C VAL A 68 -1.21 20.00 15.19
N ASN A 69 -1.57 21.11 15.84
CA ASN A 69 -1.43 21.27 17.28
C ASN A 69 -2.63 20.67 18.05
N LYS A 70 -3.07 19.48 17.63
CA LYS A 70 -4.16 18.70 18.23
C LYS A 70 -3.81 17.23 18.19
N PRO A 71 -4.40 16.39 19.07
CA PRO A 71 -4.28 14.94 18.98
C PRO A 71 -4.80 14.43 17.62
N VAL A 72 -4.03 13.55 16.98
CA VAL A 72 -4.40 12.91 15.72
C VAL A 72 -4.56 11.41 15.94
N LEU A 73 -5.68 10.85 15.50
CA LEU A 73 -5.92 9.41 15.50
C LEU A 73 -5.92 8.87 14.07
N LEU A 74 -5.02 7.96 13.77
CA LEU A 74 -4.97 7.23 12.51
C LEU A 74 -5.73 5.92 12.64
N ILE A 75 -6.61 5.63 11.68
CA ILE A 75 -7.29 4.34 11.57
C ILE A 75 -6.76 3.66 10.31
N LYS A 76 -5.85 2.69 10.50
CA LYS A 76 -5.21 1.97 9.40
C LYS A 76 -5.95 0.65 9.14
N THR A 77 -6.46 0.52 7.92
CA THR A 77 -7.18 -0.66 7.45
C THR A 77 -6.51 -1.18 6.17
N SER A 78 -5.41 -1.90 6.34
CA SER A 78 -4.62 -2.41 5.21
C SER A 78 -4.46 -3.92 5.27
N TRP A 79 -4.56 -4.56 4.10
CA TRP A 79 -4.38 -6.01 3.93
C TRP A 79 -3.56 -6.28 2.68
N GLY A 80 -2.61 -7.21 2.78
CA GLY A 80 -1.79 -7.62 1.66
C GLY A 80 -2.60 -8.35 0.57
N GLY A 81 -2.23 -8.15 -0.68
CA GLY A 81 -2.82 -8.89 -1.80
C GLY A 81 -4.26 -8.51 -2.17
N LYS A 82 -4.72 -7.31 -1.83
CA LYS A 82 -6.11 -6.88 -2.06
C LYS A 82 -6.23 -5.90 -3.23
N SER A 83 -7.30 -6.08 -4.00
CA SER A 83 -7.65 -5.28 -5.17
C SER A 83 -8.83 -4.34 -4.91
N LEU A 84 -8.92 -3.27 -5.70
CA LEU A 84 -10.11 -2.42 -5.71
C LEU A 84 -11.24 -3.05 -6.50
N HIS A 85 -10.92 -3.71 -7.63
CA HIS A 85 -11.95 -4.31 -8.49
C HIS A 85 -12.79 -5.41 -7.81
N THR A 86 -12.24 -6.08 -6.79
CA THR A 86 -12.94 -7.15 -6.06
C THR A 86 -13.01 -6.88 -4.57
N ASP A 87 -11.86 -6.78 -3.90
CA ASP A 87 -11.77 -6.82 -2.44
C ASP A 87 -12.35 -5.57 -1.77
N PHE A 88 -11.89 -4.40 -2.19
CA PHE A 88 -12.38 -3.10 -1.73
C PHE A 88 -13.49 -2.51 -2.62
N ARG A 89 -14.08 -3.30 -3.51
CA ARG A 89 -15.10 -2.80 -4.43
C ARG A 89 -16.24 -2.15 -3.67
N PRO A 90 -16.51 -0.86 -3.92
CA PRO A 90 -17.53 -0.12 -3.19
C PRO A 90 -18.93 -0.58 -3.63
N PRO A 91 -19.93 -0.56 -2.75
CA PRO A 91 -21.29 -1.02 -3.06
C PRO A 91 -21.93 -0.35 -4.29
N SER A 92 -21.73 0.97 -4.46
CA SER A 92 -22.31 1.73 -5.58
C SER A 92 -21.69 1.39 -6.94
N ALA A 93 -20.50 0.79 -6.99
CA ALA A 93 -19.91 0.26 -8.24
C ALA A 93 -20.59 -1.03 -8.72
N GLY A 94 -21.49 -1.58 -7.91
CA GLY A 94 -22.18 -2.84 -8.22
C GLY A 94 -21.26 -4.06 -8.19
N PRO A 95 -21.76 -5.25 -8.55
CA PRO A 95 -20.98 -6.48 -8.50
C PRO A 95 -19.85 -6.49 -9.52
N TYR A 96 -18.79 -7.28 -9.25
CA TYR A 96 -17.73 -7.54 -10.22
C TYR A 96 -18.31 -8.16 -11.50
N LYS A 97 -17.90 -7.62 -12.64
CA LYS A 97 -18.33 -8.09 -13.96
C LYS A 97 -17.18 -8.79 -14.68
N PHE A 98 -17.37 -10.05 -15.03
CA PHE A 98 -16.42 -10.79 -15.86
C PHE A 98 -16.39 -10.23 -17.29
N ASN A 99 -15.20 -9.95 -17.81
CA ASN A 99 -15.05 -9.58 -19.21
C ASN A 99 -15.15 -10.81 -20.13
N GLU A 100 -15.35 -10.56 -21.44
CA GLU A 100 -15.52 -11.63 -22.43
C GLU A 100 -14.30 -12.58 -22.52
N LYS A 101 -13.07 -12.07 -22.35
CA LYS A 101 -11.86 -12.90 -22.36
C LYS A 101 -11.84 -13.88 -21.17
N GLN A 102 -12.25 -13.42 -19.99
CA GLN A 102 -12.40 -14.27 -18.81
C GLN A 102 -13.47 -15.33 -19.01
N LEU A 103 -14.66 -14.94 -19.49
CA LEU A 103 -15.77 -15.87 -19.73
C LEU A 103 -15.40 -16.92 -20.78
N LYS A 104 -14.74 -16.51 -21.87
CA LYS A 104 -14.25 -17.43 -22.91
C LYS A 104 -13.24 -18.43 -22.35
N LYS A 105 -12.29 -17.97 -21.53
CA LYS A 105 -11.31 -18.83 -20.86
C LYS A 105 -11.98 -19.84 -19.92
N LEU A 106 -12.93 -19.40 -19.11
CA LEU A 106 -13.67 -20.27 -18.19
C LEU A 106 -14.47 -21.33 -18.94
N ARG A 107 -15.15 -20.95 -20.03
CA ARG A 107 -15.87 -21.89 -20.92
C ARG A 107 -14.93 -22.93 -21.51
N SER A 108 -13.78 -22.51 -22.05
CA SER A 108 -12.81 -23.44 -22.66
C SER A 108 -12.18 -24.41 -21.65
N GLN A 109 -12.21 -24.07 -20.36
CA GLN A 109 -11.75 -24.92 -19.25
C GLN A 109 -12.84 -25.82 -18.68
N GLY A 110 -14.07 -25.79 -19.22
CA GLY A 110 -15.20 -26.55 -18.71
C GLY A 110 -15.66 -26.14 -17.31
N LYS A 111 -15.38 -24.89 -16.89
CA LYS A 111 -15.72 -24.42 -15.55
C LYS A 111 -17.20 -24.05 -15.42
N ASP A 112 -17.78 -24.31 -14.26
CA ASP A 112 -19.11 -23.82 -13.92
C ASP A 112 -19.07 -22.30 -13.69
N ILE A 113 -19.52 -21.55 -14.70
CA ILE A 113 -19.53 -20.09 -14.68
C ILE A 113 -20.48 -19.55 -13.62
N ARG A 114 -21.62 -20.20 -13.40
CA ARG A 114 -22.61 -19.74 -12.41
C ARG A 114 -22.04 -19.83 -11.01
N GLN A 115 -21.38 -20.96 -10.69
CA GLN A 115 -20.74 -21.13 -9.40
C GLN A 115 -19.61 -20.10 -9.20
N ILE A 116 -18.75 -19.91 -10.21
CA ILE A 116 -17.65 -18.92 -10.14
C ILE A 116 -18.18 -17.50 -9.95
N GLN A 117 -19.26 -17.13 -10.63
CA GLN A 117 -19.88 -15.81 -10.46
C GLN A 117 -20.49 -15.65 -9.06
N THR A 118 -21.06 -16.72 -8.50
CA THR A 118 -21.58 -16.71 -7.13
C THR A 118 -20.46 -16.54 -6.11
N ASP A 119 -19.38 -17.31 -6.23
CA ASP A 119 -18.19 -17.19 -5.37
C ASP A 119 -17.54 -15.79 -5.46
N GLN A 120 -17.48 -15.24 -6.67
CA GLN A 120 -16.95 -13.89 -6.89
C GLN A 120 -17.81 -12.81 -6.23
N ARG A 121 -19.15 -12.95 -6.29
CA ARG A 121 -20.06 -12.03 -5.59
C ARG A 121 -19.85 -12.04 -4.08
N GLN A 122 -19.64 -13.20 -3.48
CA GLN A 122 -19.36 -13.32 -2.03
C GLN A 122 -18.06 -12.66 -1.60
N LYS A 123 -17.05 -12.65 -2.48
CA LYS A 123 -15.75 -11.99 -2.24
C LYS A 123 -15.80 -10.49 -2.47
N THR A 124 -16.70 -10.04 -3.36
CA THR A 124 -16.76 -8.63 -3.81
C THR A 124 -17.17 -7.73 -2.64
N GLY A 125 -16.33 -6.72 -2.38
CA GLY A 125 -16.55 -5.70 -1.35
C GLY A 125 -16.30 -6.16 0.09
N LYS A 126 -15.82 -7.39 0.31
CA LYS A 126 -15.57 -7.91 1.67
C LYS A 126 -14.68 -6.97 2.48
N TYR A 127 -13.58 -6.48 1.89
CA TYR A 127 -12.63 -5.62 2.59
C TYR A 127 -13.10 -4.17 2.71
N TYR A 128 -13.96 -3.71 1.81
CA TYR A 128 -14.69 -2.45 2.01
C TYR A 128 -15.51 -2.50 3.30
N HIS A 129 -16.30 -3.57 3.48
CA HIS A 129 -17.13 -3.73 4.68
C HIS A 129 -16.30 -3.93 5.96
N LEU A 130 -15.18 -4.68 5.89
CA LEU A 130 -14.28 -4.83 7.04
C LEU A 130 -13.64 -3.50 7.44
N MET A 131 -13.21 -2.69 6.47
CA MET A 131 -12.70 -1.35 6.69
C MET A 131 -13.74 -0.47 7.41
N MET A 132 -14.97 -0.42 6.91
CA MET A 132 -16.04 0.37 7.51
C MET A 132 -16.37 -0.09 8.93
N LYS A 133 -16.41 -1.41 9.19
CA LYS A 133 -16.59 -1.96 10.55
C LYS A 133 -15.47 -1.55 11.49
N GLN A 134 -14.22 -1.55 11.04
CA GLN A 134 -13.10 -1.11 11.87
C GLN A 134 -13.18 0.38 12.18
N ILE A 135 -13.49 1.22 11.20
CA ILE A 135 -13.68 2.65 11.41
C ILE A 135 -14.79 2.88 12.46
N GLU A 136 -15.94 2.24 12.29
CA GLU A 136 -17.05 2.34 13.25
C GLU A 136 -16.66 1.86 14.66
N LYS A 137 -15.97 0.72 14.78
CA LYS A 137 -15.46 0.18 16.05
C LYS A 137 -14.57 1.18 16.79
N VAL A 138 -13.65 1.81 16.05
CA VAL A 138 -12.71 2.79 16.61
C VAL A 138 -13.45 4.06 17.04
N LEU A 139 -14.29 4.62 16.18
CA LEU A 139 -15.02 5.86 16.45
C LEU A 139 -16.02 5.74 17.60
N LYS A 140 -16.61 4.56 17.80
CA LYS A 140 -17.48 4.28 18.97
C LYS A 140 -16.74 4.26 20.29
N ASN A 141 -15.42 4.02 20.32
CA ASN A 141 -14.64 3.92 21.55
C ASN A 141 -13.21 4.44 21.37
N ILE A 142 -13.08 5.72 21.03
CA ILE A 142 -11.80 6.41 20.83
C ILE A 142 -10.95 6.37 22.10
N LYS A 143 -11.56 6.50 23.27
CA LYS A 143 -10.90 6.55 24.58
C LYS A 143 -10.05 5.30 24.86
N ARG A 144 -10.38 4.18 24.26
CA ARG A 144 -9.60 2.93 24.35
C ARG A 144 -8.20 3.09 23.72
N ILE A 145 -8.09 3.91 22.67
CA ILE A 145 -6.84 4.13 21.92
C ILE A 145 -6.14 5.40 22.42
N TYR A 146 -6.92 6.47 22.61
CA TYR A 146 -6.49 7.73 23.15
C TYR A 146 -7.17 7.98 24.50
N PRO A 147 -6.54 7.62 25.64
CA PRO A 147 -7.18 7.70 26.97
C PRO A 147 -7.64 9.09 27.40
N ALA A 148 -6.93 10.14 26.91
CA ALA A 148 -7.27 11.53 27.20
C ALA A 148 -8.39 12.10 26.30
N TYR A 149 -9.01 11.27 25.45
CA TYR A 149 -10.11 11.70 24.59
C TYR A 149 -11.28 12.24 25.41
N ASP A 150 -11.68 13.46 25.09
CA ASP A 150 -12.86 14.10 25.67
C ASP A 150 -14.07 13.94 24.76
N ILE A 151 -15.07 13.21 25.22
CA ILE A 151 -16.29 12.92 24.45
C ILE A 151 -17.13 14.19 24.19
N VAL A 152 -17.01 15.21 25.04
CA VAL A 152 -17.75 16.47 24.87
C VAL A 152 -17.17 17.29 23.73
N SER A 153 -15.84 17.30 23.61
CA SER A 153 -15.14 17.95 22.49
C SER A 153 -15.33 17.21 21.17
N GLY A 154 -15.65 15.91 21.22
CA GLY A 154 -15.89 15.09 20.05
C GLY A 154 -14.64 14.88 19.19
N TYR A 155 -14.84 14.55 17.92
CA TYR A 155 -13.77 14.37 16.92
C TYR A 155 -14.20 14.94 15.56
N GLU A 156 -13.23 15.19 14.72
CA GLU A 156 -13.42 15.60 13.32
C GLU A 156 -12.77 14.58 12.40
N LEU A 157 -13.48 14.14 11.35
CA LEU A 157 -12.90 13.36 10.28
C LEU A 157 -12.16 14.31 9.34
N SER A 158 -10.84 14.35 9.45
CA SER A 158 -10.00 15.34 8.75
C SER A 158 -9.60 14.92 7.34
N GLY A 159 -9.68 13.63 7.00
CA GLY A 159 -9.36 13.15 5.66
C GLY A 159 -9.28 11.64 5.53
N PHE A 160 -9.20 11.18 4.30
CA PHE A 160 -8.99 9.78 3.92
C PHE A 160 -7.79 9.69 2.99
N ILE A 161 -6.88 8.75 3.24
CA ILE A 161 -5.70 8.51 2.40
C ILE A 161 -5.82 7.12 1.78
N TRP A 162 -5.77 7.06 0.46
CA TRP A 162 -5.83 5.83 -0.32
C TRP A 162 -4.47 5.46 -0.89
N PHE A 163 -3.90 4.35 -0.41
CA PHE A 163 -2.65 3.77 -0.88
C PHE A 163 -2.91 2.32 -1.29
N GLN A 164 -3.41 2.09 -2.49
CA GLN A 164 -3.68 0.75 -3.03
C GLN A 164 -3.56 0.80 -4.55
N GLY A 165 -3.12 -0.27 -5.19
CA GLY A 165 -3.09 -0.31 -6.66
C GLY A 165 -2.36 -1.51 -7.25
N TRP A 166 -1.37 -2.07 -6.57
CA TRP A 166 -0.52 -3.12 -7.13
C TRP A 166 -1.30 -4.30 -7.70
N ASN A 167 -2.24 -4.86 -6.94
CA ASN A 167 -2.99 -6.04 -7.38
C ASN A 167 -3.90 -5.77 -8.57
N ASP A 168 -4.42 -4.55 -8.69
CA ASP A 168 -5.17 -4.12 -9.87
C ASP A 168 -4.23 -3.93 -11.06
N MET A 169 -3.09 -3.25 -10.89
CA MET A 169 -2.13 -2.99 -11.96
C MET A 169 -1.62 -4.27 -12.62
N VAL A 170 -1.30 -5.29 -11.83
CA VAL A 170 -0.73 -6.54 -12.37
C VAL A 170 -1.78 -7.54 -12.87
N ASP A 171 -3.05 -7.35 -12.56
CA ASP A 171 -4.12 -8.29 -12.97
C ASP A 171 -4.51 -8.13 -14.44
N GLN A 172 -3.77 -8.85 -15.28
CA GLN A 172 -4.06 -8.93 -16.71
C GLN A 172 -5.41 -9.64 -17.02
N SER A 173 -5.93 -10.41 -16.10
CA SER A 173 -7.21 -11.11 -16.29
C SER A 173 -8.38 -10.11 -16.22
N THR A 174 -8.37 -9.24 -15.24
CA THR A 174 -9.38 -8.18 -15.08
C THR A 174 -9.14 -7.03 -16.07
N TYR A 175 -7.88 -6.65 -16.28
CA TYR A 175 -7.48 -5.54 -17.18
C TYR A 175 -6.69 -6.06 -18.39
N PRO A 176 -7.35 -6.72 -19.36
CA PRO A 176 -6.66 -7.39 -20.48
C PRO A 176 -5.95 -6.42 -21.45
N ASP A 177 -6.33 -5.16 -21.44
CA ASP A 177 -5.77 -4.09 -22.27
C ASP A 177 -4.96 -3.06 -21.48
N ARG A 178 -4.45 -3.44 -20.32
CA ARG A 178 -3.78 -2.60 -19.30
C ARG A 178 -2.66 -1.69 -19.79
N GLY A 179 -2.01 -2.00 -20.91
CA GLY A 179 -0.97 -1.15 -21.52
C GLY A 179 -1.50 -0.24 -22.64
N LYS A 180 -2.81 -0.11 -22.80
CA LYS A 180 -3.43 0.74 -23.81
C LYS A 180 -4.21 1.87 -23.14
N PRO A 181 -4.39 3.02 -23.83
CA PRO A 181 -5.27 4.09 -23.35
C PRO A 181 -6.65 3.57 -22.93
N GLY A 182 -7.08 3.94 -21.74
CA GLY A 182 -8.35 3.47 -21.16
C GLY A 182 -8.34 2.04 -20.63
N GLY A 183 -7.20 1.33 -20.68
CA GLY A 183 -7.10 -0.06 -20.22
C GLY A 183 -7.41 -0.27 -18.74
N TYR A 184 -7.44 0.80 -17.94
CA TYR A 184 -7.80 0.81 -16.51
C TYR A 184 -9.00 1.71 -16.18
N ASP A 185 -9.87 2.03 -17.15
CA ASP A 185 -11.05 2.88 -16.89
C ASP A 185 -11.97 2.30 -15.80
N GLU A 186 -12.08 0.98 -15.74
CA GLU A 186 -12.83 0.30 -14.66
C GLU A 186 -12.22 0.55 -13.27
N TYR A 187 -10.89 0.71 -13.15
CA TYR A 187 -10.25 1.10 -11.89
C TYR A 187 -10.63 2.54 -11.52
N THR A 188 -10.54 3.47 -12.47
CA THR A 188 -10.97 4.88 -12.28
C THR A 188 -12.41 4.95 -11.82
N ASN A 189 -13.29 4.21 -12.50
CA ASN A 189 -14.71 4.15 -12.17
C ASN A 189 -14.95 3.59 -10.75
N ALA A 190 -14.30 2.47 -10.41
CA ALA A 190 -14.40 1.89 -9.09
C ALA A 190 -13.87 2.83 -7.99
N LEU A 191 -12.75 3.54 -8.22
CA LEU A 191 -12.18 4.49 -7.26
C LEU A 191 -13.08 5.73 -7.09
N THR A 192 -13.69 6.21 -8.16
CA THR A 192 -14.67 7.30 -8.11
C THR A 192 -15.88 6.92 -7.25
N HIS A 193 -16.42 5.71 -7.44
CA HIS A 193 -17.48 5.17 -6.59
C HIS A 193 -17.02 4.99 -5.14
N PHE A 194 -15.79 4.53 -4.93
CA PHE A 194 -15.23 4.34 -3.59
C PHE A 194 -15.19 5.65 -2.79
N ILE A 195 -14.76 6.74 -3.41
CA ILE A 195 -14.74 8.07 -2.77
C ILE A 195 -16.16 8.50 -2.38
N ARG A 196 -17.13 8.33 -3.27
CA ARG A 196 -18.55 8.66 -3.01
C ARG A 196 -19.12 7.84 -1.85
N ASP A 197 -18.87 6.53 -1.87
CA ASP A 197 -19.38 5.62 -0.86
C ASP A 197 -18.75 5.88 0.52
N ILE A 198 -17.44 6.12 0.60
CA ILE A 198 -16.77 6.51 1.84
C ILE A 198 -17.38 7.79 2.42
N ARG A 199 -17.61 8.81 1.60
CA ARG A 199 -18.21 10.07 2.05
C ARG A 199 -19.65 9.91 2.54
N ARG A 200 -20.44 9.09 1.84
CA ARG A 200 -21.81 8.75 2.22
C ARG A 200 -21.83 7.98 3.53
N ASP A 201 -21.05 6.90 3.63
CA ASP A 201 -21.10 5.97 4.75
C ASP A 201 -20.49 6.58 6.03
N LEU A 202 -19.54 7.52 5.89
CA LEU A 202 -19.02 8.33 6.99
C LEU A 202 -19.84 9.62 7.24
N GLN A 203 -20.90 9.86 6.48
CA GLN A 203 -21.73 11.07 6.57
C GLN A 203 -20.93 12.38 6.48
N THR A 204 -19.85 12.38 5.72
CA THR A 204 -18.94 13.51 5.56
C THR A 204 -18.76 13.82 4.07
N PRO A 205 -19.71 14.54 3.42
CA PRO A 205 -19.76 14.69 1.98
C PRO A 205 -18.55 15.39 1.35
N ASN A 206 -17.88 16.23 2.13
CA ASN A 206 -16.69 16.98 1.69
C ASN A 206 -15.39 16.44 2.28
N LEU A 207 -15.37 15.21 2.80
CA LEU A 207 -14.16 14.61 3.39
C LEU A 207 -12.99 14.76 2.42
N PRO A 208 -11.89 15.42 2.82
CA PRO A 208 -10.67 15.47 2.02
C PRO A 208 -10.18 14.06 1.69
N PHE A 209 -9.80 13.82 0.45
CA PHE A 209 -9.37 12.52 -0.01
C PHE A 209 -8.05 12.63 -0.78
N ILE A 210 -7.03 11.90 -0.33
CA ILE A 210 -5.71 11.88 -0.96
C ILE A 210 -5.50 10.51 -1.60
N ILE A 211 -5.18 10.52 -2.90
CA ILE A 211 -4.82 9.32 -3.65
C ILE A 211 -3.30 9.32 -3.78
N GLY A 212 -2.61 8.40 -3.10
CA GLY A 212 -1.21 8.13 -3.36
C GLY A 212 -1.06 7.34 -4.65
N VAL A 213 -0.68 8.02 -5.72
CA VAL A 213 -0.51 7.40 -7.05
C VAL A 213 0.77 6.59 -7.07
N MET A 214 0.67 5.32 -7.46
CA MET A 214 1.76 4.36 -7.42
C MET A 214 3.01 4.83 -8.17
N GLY A 215 4.14 4.88 -7.47
CA GLY A 215 5.43 5.34 -7.99
C GLY A 215 6.41 4.24 -8.36
N VAL A 216 5.95 2.97 -8.34
CA VAL A 216 6.83 1.82 -8.58
C VAL A 216 7.65 1.96 -9.88
N GLY A 217 8.96 1.77 -9.77
CA GLY A 217 9.90 1.93 -10.88
C GLY A 217 10.40 3.36 -11.09
N GLY A 218 9.87 4.36 -10.38
CA GLY A 218 10.26 5.77 -10.54
C GLY A 218 9.67 6.45 -11.78
N PRO A 219 10.20 7.61 -12.18
CA PRO A 219 9.78 8.33 -13.37
C PRO A 219 9.97 7.49 -14.64
N ILE A 220 8.93 7.38 -15.47
CA ILE A 220 8.98 6.56 -16.70
C ILE A 220 10.09 7.00 -17.66
N ALA A 221 10.43 8.30 -17.66
CA ALA A 221 11.50 8.85 -18.48
C ALA A 221 12.89 8.27 -18.12
N GLU A 222 13.05 7.77 -16.90
CA GLU A 222 14.29 7.20 -16.37
C GLU A 222 14.38 5.68 -16.52
N TYR A 223 13.37 5.04 -17.14
CA TYR A 223 13.34 3.58 -17.26
C TYR A 223 14.48 3.01 -18.09
N GLY A 224 15.25 2.14 -17.47
CA GLY A 224 16.26 1.31 -18.15
C GLY A 224 15.64 0.23 -19.04
N PRO A 225 16.45 -0.48 -19.84
CA PRO A 225 15.97 -1.47 -20.83
C PRO A 225 15.01 -2.51 -20.27
N ASN A 226 15.26 -3.00 -19.05
CA ASN A 226 14.42 -4.01 -18.39
C ASN A 226 13.07 -3.47 -17.90
N GLN A 227 12.97 -2.17 -17.63
CA GLN A 227 11.76 -1.52 -17.14
C GLN A 227 10.88 -1.00 -18.28
N LYS A 228 11.44 -0.68 -19.44
CA LYS A 228 10.72 -0.12 -20.61
C LYS A 228 9.49 -0.92 -21.00
N ARG A 229 9.53 -2.26 -20.86
CA ARG A 229 8.38 -3.14 -21.13
C ARG A 229 7.15 -2.86 -20.25
N TYR A 230 7.31 -2.18 -19.12
CA TYR A 230 6.23 -1.82 -18.21
C TYR A 230 5.79 -0.36 -18.36
N ALA A 231 6.47 0.44 -19.18
CA ALA A 231 6.26 1.88 -19.25
C ALA A 231 4.80 2.25 -19.54
N ASP A 232 4.18 1.61 -20.53
CA ASP A 232 2.79 1.88 -20.88
C ASP A 232 1.81 1.44 -19.78
N ILE A 233 2.05 0.28 -19.17
CA ILE A 233 1.24 -0.22 -18.05
C ILE A 233 1.28 0.76 -16.88
N HIS A 234 2.48 1.22 -16.49
CA HIS A 234 2.64 2.15 -15.38
C HIS A 234 2.03 3.52 -15.70
N ARG A 235 2.19 4.00 -16.94
CA ARG A 235 1.58 5.27 -17.40
C ARG A 235 0.08 5.23 -17.30
N GLU A 236 -0.54 4.24 -17.92
CA GLU A 236 -2.00 4.10 -17.96
C GLU A 236 -2.58 3.91 -16.56
N PHE A 237 -1.92 3.11 -15.72
CA PHE A 237 -2.40 2.89 -14.35
C PHE A 237 -2.29 4.15 -13.48
N ARG A 238 -1.18 4.90 -13.55
CA ARG A 238 -1.01 6.17 -12.84
C ARG A 238 -2.03 7.22 -13.30
N GLN A 239 -2.32 7.29 -14.58
CA GLN A 239 -3.38 8.16 -15.10
C GLN A 239 -4.74 7.77 -14.52
N SER A 240 -5.05 6.48 -14.52
CA SER A 240 -6.32 5.96 -13.98
C SER A 240 -6.46 6.18 -12.48
N MET A 241 -5.36 6.07 -11.70
CA MET A 241 -5.36 6.44 -10.28
C MET A 241 -5.59 7.93 -10.06
N SER A 242 -5.06 8.78 -10.93
CA SER A 242 -5.14 10.23 -10.81
C SER A 242 -6.47 10.81 -11.30
N ALA A 243 -7.14 10.12 -12.22
CA ALA A 243 -8.32 10.62 -12.91
C ALA A 243 -9.49 11.04 -11.99
N PRO A 244 -9.78 10.35 -10.86
CA PRO A 244 -10.84 10.81 -9.95
C PRO A 244 -10.63 12.23 -9.43
N ALA A 245 -9.38 12.68 -9.21
CA ALA A 245 -9.11 14.06 -8.77
C ALA A 245 -9.51 15.13 -9.79
N LEU A 246 -9.75 14.75 -11.04
CA LEU A 246 -10.19 15.66 -12.12
C LEU A 246 -11.71 15.71 -12.28
N VAL A 247 -12.44 14.84 -11.59
CA VAL A 247 -13.92 14.84 -11.64
C VAL A 247 -14.45 16.17 -11.05
N PRO A 248 -15.35 16.87 -11.72
CA PRO A 248 -15.81 18.21 -11.29
C PRO A 248 -16.32 18.27 -9.85
N GLU A 249 -17.05 17.25 -9.39
CA GLU A 249 -17.58 17.18 -8.02
C GLU A 249 -16.50 17.02 -6.93
N PHE A 250 -15.29 16.58 -7.31
CA PHE A 250 -14.17 16.34 -6.40
C PHE A 250 -13.15 17.48 -6.39
N ARG A 251 -13.39 18.49 -7.20
CA ARG A 251 -12.47 19.63 -7.33
C ARG A 251 -12.27 20.33 -5.98
N GLY A 252 -11.02 20.44 -5.55
CA GLY A 252 -10.62 21.11 -4.31
C GLY A 252 -10.65 20.23 -3.05
N ASN A 253 -11.19 19.01 -3.12
CA ASN A 253 -11.23 18.10 -1.96
C ASN A 253 -10.80 16.66 -2.26
N VAL A 254 -10.42 16.34 -3.49
CA VAL A 254 -9.69 15.12 -3.86
C VAL A 254 -8.40 15.51 -4.54
N GLN A 255 -7.27 14.95 -4.08
CA GLN A 255 -5.96 15.22 -4.66
C GLN A 255 -5.23 13.92 -4.95
N ALA A 256 -4.63 13.82 -6.14
CA ALA A 256 -3.72 12.76 -6.53
C ALA A 256 -2.27 13.23 -6.33
N VAL A 257 -1.50 12.46 -5.57
CA VAL A 257 -0.09 12.72 -5.29
C VAL A 257 0.74 11.71 -6.06
N LEU A 258 1.48 12.17 -7.07
CA LEU A 258 2.41 11.34 -7.83
C LEU A 258 3.62 10.99 -6.97
N THR A 259 3.78 9.72 -6.62
CA THR A 259 4.87 9.29 -5.73
C THR A 259 6.10 8.78 -6.46
N GLU A 260 6.06 8.69 -7.80
CA GLU A 260 7.20 8.25 -8.62
C GLU A 260 8.49 9.05 -8.40
N LYS A 261 8.36 10.35 -8.11
CA LYS A 261 9.50 11.24 -7.83
C LYS A 261 10.22 10.93 -6.51
N TYR A 262 9.61 10.11 -5.65
CA TYR A 262 10.20 9.68 -4.38
C TYR A 262 10.76 8.25 -4.45
N TRP A 263 10.77 7.66 -5.65
CA TRP A 263 11.37 6.36 -5.86
C TRP A 263 12.88 6.44 -5.74
N ASP A 264 13.46 5.64 -4.85
CA ASP A 264 14.90 5.53 -4.69
C ASP A 264 15.44 4.55 -5.74
N SER A 265 15.94 5.09 -6.85
CA SER A 265 16.46 4.31 -7.98
C SER A 265 17.75 3.57 -7.61
N GLN A 266 18.61 4.16 -6.76
CA GLN A 266 19.84 3.53 -6.30
C GLN A 266 19.52 2.33 -5.42
N LEU A 267 18.68 2.50 -4.41
CA LEU A 267 18.24 1.40 -3.55
C LEU A 267 17.52 0.30 -4.35
N ALA A 268 16.73 0.67 -5.36
CA ALA A 268 16.05 -0.29 -6.23
C ALA A 268 17.04 -1.13 -7.04
N GLU A 269 18.08 -0.54 -7.60
CA GLU A 269 19.14 -1.23 -8.33
C GLU A 269 19.92 -2.18 -7.41
N LEU A 270 20.35 -1.68 -6.26
CA LEU A 270 21.07 -2.47 -5.25
C LEU A 270 20.21 -3.65 -4.77
N SER A 271 18.92 -3.41 -4.55
CA SER A 271 17.96 -4.47 -4.16
C SER A 271 17.81 -5.54 -5.23
N LEU A 272 17.80 -5.17 -6.52
CA LEU A 272 17.78 -6.12 -7.63
C LEU A 272 19.05 -6.97 -7.69
N ARG A 273 20.23 -6.37 -7.49
CA ARG A 273 21.52 -7.08 -7.41
C ARG A 273 21.52 -8.05 -6.21
N MET A 274 21.09 -7.59 -5.04
CA MET A 274 20.96 -8.42 -3.83
C MET A 274 19.98 -9.59 -4.03
N ASN A 275 18.86 -9.39 -4.73
CA ASN A 275 17.92 -10.47 -5.01
C ASN A 275 18.55 -11.56 -5.91
N LYS A 276 19.38 -11.20 -6.90
CA LYS A 276 20.14 -12.17 -7.69
C LYS A 276 21.10 -12.98 -6.83
N VAL A 277 21.81 -12.34 -5.90
CA VAL A 277 22.67 -13.03 -4.93
C VAL A 277 21.87 -14.04 -4.11
N LYS A 278 20.70 -13.63 -3.59
CA LYS A 278 19.80 -14.51 -2.83
C LYS A 278 19.24 -15.67 -3.66
N GLU A 279 18.94 -15.44 -4.94
CA GLU A 279 18.49 -16.48 -5.86
C GLU A 279 19.60 -17.51 -6.14
N ASN A 280 20.85 -17.06 -6.37
CA ASN A 280 21.99 -17.93 -6.53
C ASN A 280 22.22 -18.80 -5.26
N LEU A 281 22.12 -18.18 -4.08
CA LEU A 281 22.21 -18.91 -2.82
C LEU A 281 21.10 -19.96 -2.66
N ARG A 282 19.85 -19.61 -3.03
CA ARG A 282 18.73 -20.56 -3.02
C ARG A 282 18.95 -21.74 -3.95
N SER A 283 19.54 -21.52 -5.13
CA SER A 283 19.88 -22.58 -6.08
C SER A 283 20.96 -23.51 -5.51
N LEU A 284 22.04 -22.94 -4.96
CA LEU A 284 23.11 -23.69 -4.27
C LEU A 284 22.57 -24.53 -3.10
N ARG A 285 21.64 -23.96 -2.32
CA ARG A 285 20.99 -24.66 -1.20
C ARG A 285 20.18 -25.89 -1.66
N LYS A 286 19.56 -25.83 -2.83
CA LYS A 286 18.84 -26.98 -3.40
C LYS A 286 19.79 -28.09 -3.84
N GLU A 287 20.97 -27.71 -4.35
CA GLU A 287 21.97 -28.65 -4.86
C GLU A 287 22.82 -29.28 -3.74
N LYS A 288 23.19 -28.51 -2.72
CA LYS A 288 24.24 -28.87 -1.73
C LYS A 288 23.69 -28.82 -0.32
N LYS A 289 22.65 -29.24 0.13
CA LYS A 289 22.16 -29.32 1.54
C LYS A 289 23.02 -28.50 2.55
N LEU A 290 23.14 -27.19 2.35
CA LEU A 290 24.01 -26.31 3.13
C LEU A 290 23.47 -26.10 4.55
N THR A 291 24.34 -26.07 5.55
CA THR A 291 23.98 -25.65 6.92
C THR A 291 23.65 -24.14 6.96
N PRO A 292 22.98 -23.65 8.01
CA PRO A 292 22.74 -22.23 8.20
C PRO A 292 24.03 -21.39 8.20
N GLU A 293 25.09 -21.88 8.86
CA GLU A 293 26.40 -21.22 8.95
C GLU A 293 27.10 -21.14 7.58
N GLU A 294 27.03 -22.21 6.80
CA GLU A 294 27.55 -22.21 5.42
C GLU A 294 26.78 -21.25 4.53
N GLN A 295 25.45 -21.16 4.69
CA GLN A 295 24.62 -20.22 3.93
C GLN A 295 24.98 -18.77 4.27
N GLU A 296 25.19 -18.45 5.54
CA GLU A 296 25.59 -17.12 5.99
C GLU A 296 26.98 -16.75 5.46
N GLY A 297 27.96 -17.66 5.58
CA GLY A 297 29.31 -17.42 5.03
C GLY A 297 29.33 -17.21 3.52
N ILE A 298 28.54 -17.98 2.77
CA ILE A 298 28.40 -17.79 1.32
C ILE A 298 27.73 -16.44 1.00
N LEU A 299 26.69 -16.06 1.76
CA LEU A 299 26.00 -14.78 1.56
C LEU A 299 26.94 -13.61 1.82
N GLU A 300 27.70 -13.63 2.91
CA GLU A 300 28.65 -12.58 3.23
C GLU A 300 29.78 -12.49 2.19
N ASN A 301 30.27 -13.63 1.68
CA ASN A 301 31.25 -13.65 0.60
C ASN A 301 30.67 -13.06 -0.71
N TYR A 302 29.42 -13.38 -1.06
CA TYR A 302 28.76 -12.75 -2.21
C TYR A 302 28.56 -11.25 -2.01
N LYS A 303 28.15 -10.82 -0.80
CA LYS A 303 28.01 -9.40 -0.50
C LYS A 303 29.35 -8.67 -0.67
N ALA A 304 30.42 -9.19 -0.11
CA ALA A 304 31.75 -8.57 -0.17
C ALA A 304 32.31 -8.49 -1.60
N ASN A 305 31.94 -9.43 -2.49
CA ASN A 305 32.40 -9.44 -3.88
C ASN A 305 31.53 -8.60 -4.82
N GLU A 306 30.23 -8.47 -4.53
CA GLU A 306 29.25 -7.81 -5.41
C GLU A 306 28.96 -6.37 -5.03
N PHE A 307 29.24 -5.95 -3.79
CA PHE A 307 28.88 -4.65 -3.24
C PHE A 307 30.07 -3.98 -2.55
N THR A 308 30.15 -2.66 -2.69
CA THR A 308 31.03 -1.84 -1.88
C THR A 308 30.49 -1.69 -0.44
N PRO A 309 31.35 -1.32 0.55
CA PRO A 309 30.86 -1.02 1.91
C PRO A 309 29.75 0.04 1.95
N GLU A 310 29.84 1.06 1.08
CA GLU A 310 28.83 2.11 0.95
C GLU A 310 27.50 1.57 0.41
N GLU A 311 27.54 0.72 -0.62
CA GLU A 311 26.35 0.05 -1.17
C GLU A 311 25.69 -0.89 -0.15
N ILE A 312 26.48 -1.59 0.66
CA ILE A 312 25.98 -2.42 1.76
C ILE A 312 25.28 -1.54 2.79
N HIS A 313 25.89 -0.42 3.16
CA HIS A 313 25.27 0.54 4.08
C HIS A 313 23.93 1.07 3.56
N ILE A 314 23.82 1.40 2.28
CA ILE A 314 22.55 1.82 1.64
C ILE A 314 21.52 0.70 1.68
N LEU A 315 21.90 -0.57 1.44
CA LEU A 315 21.00 -1.72 1.51
C LEU A 315 20.47 -1.98 2.93
N GLU A 316 21.27 -1.69 3.95
CA GLU A 316 20.94 -1.93 5.36
C GLU A 316 20.14 -0.78 5.98
N THR A 317 20.40 0.45 5.54
CA THR A 317 19.79 1.67 6.09
C THR A 317 18.71 2.27 5.20
N GLY A 318 18.68 1.92 3.91
CA GLY A 318 17.70 2.43 2.97
C GLY A 318 16.27 2.03 3.33
N VAL A 319 15.36 2.99 3.28
CA VAL A 319 13.93 2.72 3.42
C VAL A 319 13.46 2.00 2.16
N SER A 320 13.05 0.75 2.29
CA SER A 320 12.66 -0.08 1.15
C SER A 320 11.54 0.56 0.33
N ASN A 321 11.71 0.60 -0.99
CA ASN A 321 10.65 0.93 -1.95
C ASN A 321 9.45 -0.04 -1.88
N ALA A 322 9.58 -1.16 -1.16
CA ALA A 322 8.54 -2.17 -0.99
C ALA A 322 7.34 -1.70 -0.17
N ALA A 323 7.38 -0.54 0.47
CA ALA A 323 6.22 0.04 1.18
C ALA A 323 5.02 0.34 0.25
N TYR A 324 5.16 0.11 -1.04
CA TYR A 324 4.13 0.36 -2.05
C TYR A 324 3.43 -0.91 -2.56
N HIS A 325 3.61 -2.03 -1.90
CA HIS A 325 2.97 -3.30 -2.30
C HIS A 325 1.70 -3.58 -1.49
#